data_88027f29327db0fc132006c368ebbf4e
#
_entry.id   88027f29327db0fc132006c368ebbf4e
#
_cell.length_a   1.000
_cell.length_b   1.000
_cell.length_c   1.000
_cell.angle_alpha   90.00
_cell.angle_beta   90.00
_cell.angle_gamma   90.00
#
_symmetry.space_group_name_H-M   'P 1'
#
loop_
_entity.id
_entity.type
_entity.pdbx_description
1 polymer ?
#
loop_
_entity_poly.entity_id
_entity_poly.type
_entity_poly.pdbx_seq_one_letter_code
_entity_poly.pdbx_strand_id
1 'polypeptide(L)'
;MEDIIFFLLGYQVLGKTMMAQRIPTILPELTLEESLEVTKIHSIVGMLNETSPIIKLRPFRTPHYTITASSLIGGGRNPKPGEISLAHNGVLYLDEFPEYNKNTIEALRTPMEDGKVTISRLNSCITYPSDFMLVASMNPCPCGYFGSDIECKCSKNSRKKYLEKISGPLLDRID
;
A
#
# COMPACT_ATOMS: atom_id res chain seq x y z
N MET A 1 -12.75 -7.51 -5.16
CA MET A 1 -12.19 -7.92 -3.83
C MET A 1 -12.74 -6.91 -2.84
N GLU A 2 -13.38 -7.31 -1.75
CA GLU A 2 -13.83 -6.35 -0.72
C GLU A 2 -12.60 -5.62 -0.19
N ASP A 3 -12.72 -4.32 0.11
CA ASP A 3 -11.63 -3.46 0.60
C ASP A 3 -11.17 -3.96 1.97
N ILE A 4 -10.26 -4.94 1.98
CA ILE A 4 -9.75 -5.50 3.21
C ILE A 4 -8.51 -4.71 3.61
N ILE A 5 -8.62 -3.93 4.68
CA ILE A 5 -7.48 -3.23 5.29
C ILE A 5 -7.05 -4.03 6.52
N PHE A 6 -5.84 -4.58 6.50
CA PHE A 6 -5.24 -5.20 7.67
C PHE A 6 -4.29 -4.24 8.37
N PHE A 7 -4.48 -4.03 9.67
CA PHE A 7 -3.53 -3.32 10.51
C PHE A 7 -2.72 -4.29 11.37
N LEU A 8 -1.41 -4.33 11.13
CA LEU A 8 -0.47 -5.07 11.95
C LEU A 8 0.09 -4.16 13.05
N LEU A 9 -0.58 -4.14 14.20
CA LEU A 9 -0.07 -3.45 15.38
C LEU A 9 0.86 -4.37 16.18
N GLY A 10 2.09 -3.93 16.43
CA GLY A 10 3.03 -4.75 17.21
C GLY A 10 4.35 -4.05 17.48
N TYR A 11 5.11 -4.59 18.42
CA TYR A 11 6.46 -4.11 18.75
C TYR A 11 7.41 -4.23 17.57
N GLN A 12 8.49 -3.46 17.58
CA GLN A 12 9.48 -3.36 16.50
C GLN A 12 10.13 -4.71 16.10
N VAL A 13 10.06 -5.73 16.94
CA VAL A 13 10.74 -7.04 16.78
C VAL A 13 9.86 -8.14 16.16
N LEU A 14 8.56 -7.90 15.95
CA LEU A 14 7.59 -8.98 15.66
C LEU A 14 7.49 -9.43 14.20
N GLY A 15 8.48 -9.18 13.34
CA GLY A 15 8.46 -9.73 11.97
C GLY A 15 7.23 -9.30 11.12
N LYS A 16 6.61 -8.14 11.40
CA LYS A 16 5.42 -7.63 10.71
C LYS A 16 5.57 -7.65 9.20
N THR A 17 6.70 -7.17 8.71
CA THR A 17 7.03 -7.15 7.27
C THR A 17 7.10 -8.56 6.70
N MET A 18 7.69 -9.51 7.44
CA MET A 18 7.75 -10.91 7.01
C MET A 18 6.37 -11.56 6.96
N MET A 19 5.48 -11.25 7.89
CA MET A 19 4.08 -11.70 7.87
C MET A 19 3.34 -11.11 6.67
N ALA A 20 3.47 -9.79 6.44
CA ALA A 20 2.85 -9.12 5.30
C ALA A 20 3.29 -9.72 3.96
N GLN A 21 4.58 -10.05 3.79
CA GLN A 21 5.12 -10.69 2.59
C GLN A 21 4.55 -12.08 2.33
N ARG A 22 3.97 -12.74 3.34
CA ARG A 22 3.33 -14.06 3.20
C ARG A 22 1.86 -13.95 2.77
N ILE A 23 1.22 -12.79 2.92
CA ILE A 23 -0.19 -12.61 2.54
C ILE A 23 -0.47 -13.04 1.10
N PRO A 24 0.31 -12.64 0.08
CA PRO A 24 0.05 -13.08 -1.29
C PRO A 24 0.05 -14.61 -1.47
N THR A 25 0.75 -15.36 -0.60
CA THR A 25 0.84 -16.82 -0.71
C THR A 25 -0.37 -17.57 -0.15
N ILE A 26 -1.23 -16.89 0.61
CA ILE A 26 -2.47 -17.46 1.17
C ILE A 26 -3.72 -16.97 0.43
N LEU A 27 -3.58 -15.97 -0.42
CA LEU A 27 -4.66 -15.51 -1.31
C LEU A 27 -4.88 -16.51 -2.45
N PRO A 28 -6.11 -16.59 -3.01
CA PRO A 28 -6.37 -17.37 -4.20
C PRO A 28 -5.42 -17.00 -5.36
N GLU A 29 -5.06 -17.96 -6.19
CA GLU A 29 -4.26 -17.69 -7.38
C GLU A 29 -4.96 -16.69 -8.31
N LEU A 30 -4.17 -15.94 -9.10
CA LEU A 30 -4.72 -15.05 -10.11
C LEU A 30 -5.45 -15.88 -11.19
N THR A 31 -6.65 -15.47 -11.55
CA THR A 31 -7.30 -15.95 -12.76
C THR A 31 -6.49 -15.52 -13.99
N LEU A 32 -6.76 -16.10 -15.14
CA LEU A 32 -6.08 -15.70 -16.38
C LEU A 32 -6.35 -14.23 -16.71
N GLU A 33 -7.57 -13.75 -16.49
CA GLU A 33 -7.96 -12.37 -16.72
C GLU A 33 -7.20 -11.40 -15.81
N GLU A 34 -7.22 -11.64 -14.49
CA GLU A 34 -6.43 -10.87 -13.51
C GLU A 34 -4.93 -10.88 -13.83
N SER A 35 -4.39 -12.05 -14.23
CA SER A 35 -2.99 -12.20 -14.61
C SER A 35 -2.62 -11.33 -15.82
N LEU A 36 -3.49 -11.27 -16.83
CA LEU A 36 -3.29 -10.42 -18.01
C LEU A 36 -3.38 -8.94 -17.69
N GLU A 37 -4.31 -8.52 -16.81
CA GLU A 37 -4.41 -7.12 -16.35
C GLU A 37 -3.14 -6.67 -15.61
N VAL A 38 -2.70 -7.45 -14.63
CA VAL A 38 -1.45 -7.18 -13.89
C VAL A 38 -0.26 -7.12 -14.85
N THR A 39 -0.17 -8.07 -15.78
CA THR A 39 0.92 -8.13 -16.77
C THR A 39 0.95 -6.87 -17.64
N LYS A 40 -0.21 -6.39 -18.13
CA LYS A 40 -0.31 -5.15 -18.93
C LYS A 40 0.24 -3.95 -18.14
N ILE A 41 -0.17 -3.79 -16.87
CA ILE A 41 0.27 -2.67 -16.02
C ILE A 41 1.78 -2.71 -15.82
N HIS A 42 2.33 -3.86 -15.47
CA HIS A 42 3.78 -4.04 -15.24
C HIS A 42 4.61 -3.88 -16.52
N SER A 43 4.05 -4.24 -17.67
CA SER A 43 4.68 -4.02 -18.99
C SER A 43 4.92 -2.54 -19.29
N ILE A 44 3.96 -1.66 -18.94
CA ILE A 44 4.05 -0.22 -19.19
C ILE A 44 5.27 0.42 -18.50
N VAL A 45 5.67 -0.11 -17.35
CA VAL A 45 6.83 0.37 -16.58
C VAL A 45 8.11 -0.44 -16.86
N GLY A 46 8.04 -1.46 -17.74
CA GLY A 46 9.20 -2.27 -18.10
C GLY A 46 9.64 -3.25 -17.00
N MET A 47 8.70 -3.72 -16.17
CA MET A 47 8.97 -4.65 -15.06
C MET A 47 8.81 -6.13 -15.43
N LEU A 48 8.52 -6.45 -16.69
CA LEU A 48 8.42 -7.84 -17.13
C LEU A 48 9.80 -8.43 -17.40
N ASN A 49 9.99 -9.67 -16.97
CA ASN A 49 11.18 -10.46 -17.30
C ASN A 49 10.96 -11.20 -18.62
N GLU A 50 12.00 -11.30 -19.46
CA GLU A 50 11.96 -12.04 -20.72
C GLU A 50 11.62 -13.52 -20.53
N THR A 51 12.03 -14.10 -19.39
CA THR A 51 11.80 -15.51 -19.05
C THR A 51 10.40 -15.81 -18.52
N SER A 52 9.66 -14.78 -18.06
CA SER A 52 8.30 -14.93 -17.53
C SER A 52 7.43 -13.78 -18.02
N PRO A 53 6.91 -13.87 -19.25
CA PRO A 53 6.15 -12.78 -19.88
C PRO A 53 4.77 -12.55 -19.26
N ILE A 54 4.28 -13.48 -18.44
CA ILE A 54 2.98 -13.40 -17.76
C ILE A 54 3.19 -13.49 -16.24
N ILE A 55 2.62 -12.53 -15.50
CA ILE A 55 2.65 -12.52 -14.05
C ILE A 55 1.56 -13.46 -13.52
N LYS A 56 1.96 -14.49 -12.79
CA LYS A 56 1.07 -15.51 -12.19
C LYS A 56 0.88 -15.34 -10.69
N LEU A 57 1.77 -14.60 -10.04
CA LEU A 57 1.72 -14.34 -8.60
C LEU A 57 1.11 -12.98 -8.34
N ARG A 58 0.30 -12.87 -7.28
CA ARG A 58 -0.26 -11.60 -6.85
C ARG A 58 0.87 -10.62 -6.51
N PRO A 59 0.85 -9.40 -7.06
CA PRO A 59 1.85 -8.40 -6.76
C PRO A 59 1.92 -8.08 -5.26
N PHE A 60 3.13 -7.86 -4.75
CA PHE A 60 3.36 -7.32 -3.43
C PHE A 60 4.20 -6.06 -3.57
N ARG A 61 3.61 -4.90 -3.24
CA ARG A 61 4.27 -3.60 -3.33
C ARG A 61 4.49 -3.03 -1.94
N THR A 62 5.70 -2.57 -1.67
CA THR A 62 6.08 -1.99 -0.38
C THR A 62 6.87 -0.70 -0.60
N PRO A 63 6.19 0.39 -0.95
CA PRO A 63 6.86 1.68 -1.09
C PRO A 63 7.37 2.17 0.27
N HIS A 64 8.53 2.82 0.26
CA HIS A 64 9.07 3.43 1.47
C HIS A 64 8.22 4.63 1.91
N TYR A 65 8.13 4.94 3.22
CA TYR A 65 7.29 6.02 3.75
C TYR A 65 7.65 7.43 3.20
N THR A 66 8.84 7.61 2.63
CA THR A 66 9.24 8.85 1.95
C THR A 66 8.66 9.02 0.55
N ILE A 67 7.88 8.03 0.06
CA ILE A 67 7.25 8.12 -1.26
C ILE A 67 6.33 9.35 -1.35
N THR A 68 6.31 9.99 -2.50
CA THR A 68 5.38 11.10 -2.77
C THR A 68 4.01 10.59 -3.22
N ALA A 69 2.96 11.41 -3.02
CA ALA A 69 1.61 11.09 -3.53
C ALA A 69 1.62 10.86 -5.04
N SER A 70 2.42 11.62 -5.79
CA SER A 70 2.54 11.44 -7.25
C SER A 70 3.23 10.14 -7.65
N SER A 71 4.19 9.65 -6.87
CA SER A 71 4.80 8.32 -7.13
C SER A 71 3.88 7.18 -6.73
N LEU A 72 3.04 7.40 -5.72
CA LEU A 72 2.05 6.42 -5.26
C LEU A 72 0.92 6.25 -6.29
N ILE A 73 0.37 7.36 -6.80
CA ILE A 73 -0.72 7.39 -7.79
C ILE A 73 -0.20 7.10 -9.20
N GLY A 74 0.96 7.66 -9.53
CA GLY A 74 1.50 7.66 -10.87
C GLY A 74 1.45 9.05 -11.51
N GLY A 75 2.03 9.17 -12.69
CA GLY A 75 2.11 10.44 -13.39
C GLY A 75 3.32 10.54 -14.33
N GLY A 76 3.85 11.76 -14.44
CA GLY A 76 4.94 12.09 -15.36
C GLY A 76 4.43 12.74 -16.65
N ARG A 77 5.37 13.13 -17.54
CA ARG A 77 5.05 13.71 -18.87
C ARG A 77 4.30 12.69 -19.74
N ASN A 78 4.77 11.44 -19.72
CA ASN A 78 4.07 10.28 -20.24
C ASN A 78 3.46 9.58 -19.04
N PRO A 79 2.15 9.64 -18.81
CA PRO A 79 1.53 9.10 -17.61
C PRO A 79 1.84 7.61 -17.43
N LYS A 80 2.52 7.26 -16.34
CA LYS A 80 2.83 5.88 -15.96
C LYS A 80 2.09 5.51 -14.68
N PRO A 81 1.71 4.24 -14.51
CA PRO A 81 1.09 3.77 -13.28
C PRO A 81 2.05 3.93 -12.09
N GLY A 82 1.49 4.27 -10.93
CA GLY A 82 2.21 4.32 -9.66
C GLY A 82 2.09 3.02 -8.88
N GLU A 83 2.61 3.02 -7.63
CA GLU A 83 2.63 1.85 -6.76
C GLU A 83 1.24 1.25 -6.50
N ILE A 84 0.20 2.10 -6.44
CA ILE A 84 -1.20 1.67 -6.27
C ILE A 84 -1.63 0.76 -7.43
N SER A 85 -1.43 1.20 -8.68
CA SER A 85 -1.79 0.41 -9.85
C SER A 85 -0.87 -0.80 -10.04
N LEU A 86 0.40 -0.70 -9.62
CA LEU A 86 1.33 -1.83 -9.62
C LEU A 86 0.97 -2.90 -8.57
N ALA A 87 0.17 -2.54 -7.57
CA ALA A 87 -0.38 -3.46 -6.56
C ALA A 87 -1.72 -4.09 -6.99
N HIS A 88 -2.25 -3.74 -8.17
CA HIS A 88 -3.54 -4.24 -8.65
C HIS A 88 -3.62 -5.78 -8.60
N ASN A 89 -4.77 -6.30 -8.12
CA ASN A 89 -5.02 -7.72 -7.84
C ASN A 89 -4.00 -8.35 -6.86
N GLY A 90 -3.36 -7.53 -6.02
CA GLY A 90 -2.34 -7.94 -5.07
C GLY A 90 -2.40 -7.19 -3.75
N VAL A 91 -1.25 -6.94 -3.17
CA VAL A 91 -1.10 -6.34 -1.85
C VAL A 91 -0.24 -5.07 -1.94
N LEU A 92 -0.77 -3.97 -1.40
CA LEU A 92 -0.01 -2.76 -1.10
C LEU A 92 0.30 -2.73 0.40
N TYR A 93 1.56 -2.92 0.75
CA TYR A 93 2.02 -2.92 2.14
C TYR A 93 2.69 -1.60 2.50
N LEU A 94 2.15 -0.91 3.48
CA LEU A 94 2.68 0.35 4.01
C LEU A 94 3.26 0.13 5.40
N ASP A 95 4.58 -0.08 5.46
CA ASP A 95 5.29 -0.21 6.74
C ASP A 95 5.47 1.16 7.40
N GLU A 96 5.47 1.20 8.74
CA GLU A 96 5.57 2.45 9.50
C GLU A 96 4.53 3.50 9.07
N PHE A 97 3.29 3.09 8.90
CA PHE A 97 2.19 3.90 8.35
C PHE A 97 2.08 5.32 8.91
N PRO A 98 2.25 5.60 10.21
CA PRO A 98 2.21 6.96 10.75
C PRO A 98 3.37 7.86 10.32
N GLU A 99 4.40 7.33 9.66
CA GLU A 99 5.55 8.11 9.16
C GLU A 99 5.34 8.62 7.72
N TYR A 100 4.34 8.11 7.01
CA TYR A 100 3.97 8.63 5.69
C TYR A 100 3.45 10.07 5.77
N ASN A 101 3.73 10.86 4.74
CA ASN A 101 3.16 12.19 4.62
C ASN A 101 1.62 12.11 4.52
N LYS A 102 0.92 13.00 5.22
CA LYS A 102 -0.55 13.05 5.23
C LYS A 102 -1.14 13.10 3.82
N ASN A 103 -0.58 13.91 2.91
CA ASN A 103 -1.05 14.01 1.54
C ASN A 103 -0.88 12.69 0.77
N THR A 104 0.15 11.90 1.09
CA THR A 104 0.38 10.58 0.48
C THR A 104 -0.66 9.58 0.96
N ILE A 105 -1.01 9.60 2.24
CA ILE A 105 -2.07 8.75 2.81
C ILE A 105 -3.45 9.13 2.25
N GLU A 106 -3.78 10.41 2.20
CA GLU A 106 -5.05 10.89 1.65
C GLU A 106 -5.21 10.53 0.16
N ALA A 107 -4.11 10.42 -0.57
CA ALA A 107 -4.13 10.02 -1.98
C ALA A 107 -4.58 8.57 -2.22
N LEU A 108 -4.58 7.70 -1.19
CA LEU A 108 -5.11 6.34 -1.25
C LEU A 108 -6.63 6.30 -1.31
N ARG A 109 -7.29 7.32 -0.77
CA ARG A 109 -8.73 7.32 -0.55
C ARG A 109 -9.53 7.05 -1.83
N THR A 110 -9.34 7.86 -2.85
CA THR A 110 -10.06 7.72 -4.14
C THR A 110 -9.78 6.38 -4.83
N PRO A 111 -8.51 5.92 -4.97
CA PRO A 111 -8.23 4.60 -5.52
C PRO A 111 -8.90 3.43 -4.78
N MET A 112 -8.99 3.51 -3.45
CA MET A 112 -9.67 2.49 -2.64
C MET A 112 -11.19 2.52 -2.82
N GLU A 113 -11.79 3.72 -2.99
CA GLU A 113 -13.22 3.87 -3.22
C GLU A 113 -13.64 3.45 -4.64
N ASP A 114 -12.86 3.85 -5.64
CA ASP A 114 -13.22 3.72 -7.05
C ASP A 114 -12.64 2.47 -7.74
N GLY A 115 -11.69 1.76 -7.09
CA GLY A 115 -10.95 0.64 -7.68
C GLY A 115 -10.11 1.04 -8.91
N LYS A 116 -9.83 2.33 -9.08
CA LYS A 116 -9.10 2.86 -10.24
C LYS A 116 -8.39 4.17 -9.93
N VAL A 117 -7.33 4.43 -10.69
CA VAL A 117 -6.56 5.68 -10.67
C VAL A 117 -6.65 6.37 -12.02
N THR A 118 -7.12 7.60 -12.05
CA THR A 118 -7.17 8.41 -13.27
C THR A 118 -6.11 9.49 -13.25
N ILE A 119 -5.19 9.47 -14.20
CA ILE A 119 -4.11 10.43 -14.35
C ILE A 119 -4.46 11.36 -15.53
N SER A 120 -4.83 12.60 -15.22
CA SER A 120 -5.15 13.62 -16.22
C SER A 120 -3.96 14.52 -16.46
N ARG A 121 -3.65 14.79 -17.72
CA ARG A 121 -2.63 15.72 -18.21
C ARG A 121 -3.20 16.53 -19.38
N LEU A 122 -2.52 17.60 -19.79
CA LEU A 122 -3.00 18.50 -20.84
C LEU A 122 -3.41 17.75 -22.13
N ASN A 123 -2.70 16.70 -22.51
CA ASN A 123 -2.90 15.98 -23.77
C ASN A 123 -3.31 14.51 -23.59
N SER A 124 -3.55 14.05 -22.36
CA SER A 124 -3.89 12.64 -22.10
C SER A 124 -4.63 12.47 -20.78
N CYS A 125 -5.61 11.57 -20.81
CA CYS A 125 -6.28 11.08 -19.61
C CYS A 125 -6.21 9.55 -19.65
N ILE A 126 -5.50 8.95 -18.70
CA ILE A 126 -5.30 7.49 -18.65
C ILE A 126 -5.82 7.01 -17.30
N THR A 127 -6.64 5.96 -17.35
CA THR A 127 -7.15 5.28 -16.17
C THR A 127 -6.50 3.91 -16.03
N TYR A 128 -5.96 3.64 -14.85
CA TYR A 128 -5.40 2.35 -14.46
C TYR A 128 -6.28 1.71 -13.40
N PRO A 129 -6.50 0.39 -13.45
CA PRO A 129 -7.18 -0.31 -12.36
C PRO A 129 -6.31 -0.30 -11.10
N SER A 130 -6.95 -0.36 -9.93
CA SER A 130 -6.29 -0.30 -8.62
C SER A 130 -7.08 -1.07 -7.55
N ASP A 131 -7.56 -2.25 -7.89
CA ASP A 131 -8.16 -3.15 -6.92
C ASP A 131 -7.05 -3.88 -6.18
N PHE A 132 -6.80 -3.54 -4.90
CA PHE A 132 -5.71 -4.08 -4.10
C PHE A 132 -6.11 -4.22 -2.63
N MET A 133 -5.49 -5.17 -1.96
CA MET A 133 -5.57 -5.27 -0.52
C MET A 133 -4.57 -4.31 0.12
N LEU A 134 -5.04 -3.38 0.95
CA LEU A 134 -4.17 -2.52 1.75
C LEU A 134 -3.77 -3.23 3.05
N VAL A 135 -2.48 -3.37 3.26
CA VAL A 135 -1.92 -3.85 4.52
C VAL A 135 -1.02 -2.76 5.08
N ALA A 136 -1.29 -2.33 6.30
CA ALA A 136 -0.47 -1.33 6.96
C ALA A 136 0.12 -1.87 8.26
N SER A 137 1.31 -1.46 8.62
CA SER A 137 1.89 -1.75 9.92
C SER A 137 2.23 -0.48 10.67
N MET A 138 2.17 -0.56 11.98
CA MET A 138 2.60 0.52 12.85
C MET A 138 3.18 0.01 14.16
N ASN A 139 3.95 0.84 14.81
CA ASN A 139 4.41 0.62 16.17
C ASN A 139 3.37 1.15 17.17
N PRO A 140 3.34 0.67 18.42
CA PRO A 140 2.38 1.12 19.43
C PRO A 140 2.66 2.54 19.94
N CYS A 141 3.84 3.08 19.65
CA CYS A 141 4.27 4.42 20.01
C CYS A 141 5.52 4.83 19.23
N PRO A 142 5.96 6.10 19.26
CA PRO A 142 7.16 6.56 18.53
C PRO A 142 8.44 5.79 18.84
N CYS A 143 8.65 5.32 20.06
CA CYS A 143 9.83 4.49 20.40
C CYS A 143 9.65 3.00 20.15
N GLY A 144 8.44 2.54 19.82
CA GLY A 144 8.13 1.14 19.52
C GLY A 144 7.92 0.21 20.72
N TYR A 145 8.17 0.63 21.96
CA TYR A 145 8.23 -0.25 23.14
C TYR A 145 7.01 -0.21 24.06
N PHE A 146 5.99 0.59 23.75
CA PHE A 146 4.81 0.68 24.62
C PHE A 146 4.09 -0.66 24.71
N GLY A 147 4.01 -1.22 25.91
CA GLY A 147 3.40 -2.53 26.20
C GLY A 147 4.34 -3.73 26.02
N SER A 148 5.64 -3.52 25.72
CA SER A 148 6.68 -4.58 25.75
C SER A 148 7.39 -4.64 27.11
N ASP A 149 8.28 -5.62 27.26
CA ASP A 149 9.14 -5.77 28.45
C ASP A 149 10.21 -4.66 28.55
N ILE A 150 10.41 -3.88 27.48
CA ILE A 150 11.34 -2.75 27.45
C ILE A 150 10.59 -1.48 27.85
N GLU A 151 11.18 -0.70 28.76
CA GLU A 151 10.57 0.54 29.26
C GLU A 151 10.30 1.56 28.14
N CYS A 152 9.03 1.94 27.99
CA CYS A 152 8.60 2.98 27.04
C CYS A 152 8.79 4.37 27.64
N LYS A 153 9.63 5.20 27.02
CA LYS A 153 9.90 6.60 27.44
C LYS A 153 8.93 7.63 26.85
N CYS A 154 7.94 7.21 26.07
CA CYS A 154 6.98 8.11 25.44
C CYS A 154 5.92 8.60 26.43
N SER A 155 5.70 9.93 26.51
CA SER A 155 4.60 10.50 27.26
C SER A 155 3.24 10.10 26.70
N LYS A 156 2.17 10.15 27.52
CA LYS A 156 0.80 9.90 27.04
C LYS A 156 0.42 10.79 25.86
N ASN A 157 0.84 12.06 25.91
CA ASN A 157 0.56 13.04 24.87
C ASN A 157 1.29 12.74 23.55
N SER A 158 2.54 12.28 23.63
CA SER A 158 3.33 11.85 22.47
C SER A 158 2.69 10.62 21.77
N ARG A 159 2.22 9.65 22.56
CA ARG A 159 1.53 8.47 22.04
C ARG A 159 0.21 8.85 21.35
N LYS A 160 -0.59 9.72 21.98
CA LYS A 160 -1.85 10.20 21.41
C LYS A 160 -1.63 10.89 20.07
N LYS A 161 -0.67 11.84 20.00
CA LYS A 161 -0.30 12.53 18.76
C LYS A 161 0.22 11.59 17.67
N TYR A 162 0.88 10.50 18.05
CA TYR A 162 1.37 9.49 17.10
C TYR A 162 0.22 8.73 16.46
N LEU A 163 -0.76 8.31 17.25
CA LEU A 163 -1.96 7.63 16.75
C LEU A 163 -2.86 8.56 15.93
N GLU A 164 -2.98 9.83 16.32
CA GLU A 164 -3.75 10.86 15.60
C GLU A 164 -3.19 11.22 14.21
N LYS A 165 -1.97 10.76 13.85
CA LYS A 165 -1.46 10.89 12.48
C LYS A 165 -2.27 10.06 11.48
N ILE A 166 -2.95 9.02 11.94
CA ILE A 166 -3.84 8.19 11.12
C ILE A 166 -5.20 8.89 11.05
N SER A 167 -5.65 9.21 9.85
CA SER A 167 -6.93 9.89 9.66
C SER A 167 -8.11 8.97 10.02
N GLY A 168 -9.12 9.53 10.72
CA GLY A 168 -10.35 8.81 11.09
C GLY A 168 -11.01 8.08 9.93
N PRO A 169 -11.23 8.74 8.75
CA PRO A 169 -11.87 8.10 7.60
C PRO A 169 -11.17 6.86 7.05
N LEU A 170 -9.86 6.71 7.25
CA LEU A 170 -9.14 5.49 6.91
C LEU A 170 -9.31 4.42 7.99
N LEU A 171 -9.35 4.83 9.27
CA LEU A 171 -9.61 3.92 10.39
C LEU A 171 -11.04 3.33 10.33
N ASP A 172 -12.02 4.12 9.88
CA ASP A 172 -13.41 3.70 9.75
C ASP A 172 -13.63 2.60 8.66
N ARG A 173 -12.61 2.33 7.86
CA ARG A 173 -12.60 1.30 6.81
C ARG A 173 -11.76 0.07 7.16
N ILE A 174 -11.20 0.06 8.35
CA ILE A 174 -10.46 -1.08 8.90
C ILE A 174 -11.47 -1.94 9.64
N ASP A 175 -11.76 -3.12 9.09
CA ASP A 175 -12.53 -4.17 9.76
C ASP A 175 -11.65 -4.97 10.73
#